data_3f0d7e4552452ce3680ad58956ffb330
#
_entry.id   3f0d7e4552452ce3680ad58956ffb330
#
_cell.length_a   1.000
_cell.length_b   1.000
_cell.length_c   1.000
_cell.angle_alpha   90.00
_cell.angle_beta   90.00
_cell.angle_gamma   90.00
#
_symmetry.space_group_name_H-M   'P 1'
#
loop_
_entity.id
_entity.type
_entity.pdbx_description
1 polymer ?
#
loop_
_entity_poly.entity_id
_entity_poly.type
_entity_poly.pdbx_seq_one_letter_code
_entity_poly.pdbx_strand_id
1 'polypeptide(L)'
;MIDADPVRPSGVSASAEEKEAAHAVAGKTMKRLMATGFSEPIVADSGNGYHLLFKVHISTDDRQVVADFLSVLDMWFSTDEAKIDTAVYNPSRITKLYGTIAAKGAHTPERPHRQSCIIRYPEQIRETPIALVKNIAAELHQAAIPTEARRSGKESTWDIEHFLSAHGVEVEKKVAISSGTKYQLAHCPFDDSHQHGDAAVFAYHQGGFGFHCFHNSCAGYHWHEFRQKVDPAAYSSSPYAVTPAVPTAKVSTAENSPLLGKAKARMLEFAEIPNVDRSKIVVIRSRLSSLDAKIGGFNAGEMSIWSGGNASGKSTLVSQIGLAAVSQGYKVALFSGEMTASRIRESILLQAAGPDYVMPDPLNPNHFCLKPGIEAKLDAMLTGKFAIYDNDFGTDWEIVISTIYDWVQQNGASVAIVDNLMALDIQLGNVDKYEMQSRIAKRLSTMAKTLKIHVHFICHPRKTEAFLRKGDISGTADLTNAADNVFMVHRVNADFMMRYRSVYPKLEIQPDVGNVVEIMKNRDLGVVDEMIKLYFDRRSRTMSDVKGLPPQHAWSEKIEQMLMEGFTRVNQGELPMEWR
;
A
#
# COMPACT_ATOMS: atom_id res chain seq x y z
N MET A 1 -18.92 11.36 -17.51
CA MET A 1 -20.38 11.18 -17.33
C MET A 1 -20.65 11.07 -15.84
N ILE A 2 -21.68 11.77 -15.35
CA ILE A 2 -22.23 11.61 -14.00
C ILE A 2 -23.62 11.01 -14.19
N ASP A 3 -23.90 9.92 -13.50
CA ASP A 3 -25.18 9.16 -13.59
C ASP A 3 -25.91 9.29 -12.25
N ALA A 4 -27.08 9.92 -12.27
CA ALA A 4 -27.96 10.08 -11.12
C ALA A 4 -29.13 9.11 -11.27
N ASP A 5 -29.10 8.01 -10.52
CA ASP A 5 -30.09 6.93 -10.55
C ASP A 5 -30.97 6.93 -9.27
N PRO A 6 -32.27 6.70 -9.37
CA PRO A 6 -33.13 6.57 -8.21
C PRO A 6 -32.87 5.24 -7.46
N VAL A 7 -33.05 5.27 -6.16
CA VAL A 7 -33.05 4.07 -5.30
C VAL A 7 -34.37 3.33 -5.54
N ARG A 8 -34.29 2.13 -6.13
CA ARG A 8 -35.44 1.31 -6.48
C ARG A 8 -35.11 -0.19 -6.42
N PRO A 9 -36.10 -1.08 -6.39
CA PRO A 9 -35.88 -2.50 -6.48
C PRO A 9 -35.13 -2.90 -7.77
N SER A 10 -34.27 -3.89 -7.67
CA SER A 10 -33.48 -4.37 -8.81
C SER A 10 -34.36 -4.94 -9.89
N GLY A 11 -34.04 -4.69 -11.16
CA GLY A 11 -34.73 -5.29 -12.30
C GLY A 11 -36.05 -4.63 -12.69
N VAL A 12 -36.47 -3.52 -12.10
CA VAL A 12 -37.69 -2.79 -12.45
C VAL A 12 -37.42 -1.39 -12.97
N SER A 13 -38.33 -0.82 -13.76
CA SER A 13 -38.29 0.56 -14.19
C SER A 13 -38.60 1.53 -13.03
N ALA A 14 -38.14 2.77 -13.09
CA ALA A 14 -38.40 3.78 -12.10
C ALA A 14 -39.87 4.23 -12.11
N SER A 15 -40.47 4.51 -10.94
CA SER A 15 -41.73 5.26 -10.84
C SER A 15 -41.55 6.72 -11.23
N ALA A 16 -42.61 7.50 -11.25
CA ALA A 16 -42.52 8.93 -11.53
C ALA A 16 -41.82 9.69 -10.40
N GLU A 17 -42.14 9.37 -9.14
CA GLU A 17 -41.56 9.96 -7.93
C GLU A 17 -40.08 9.61 -7.80
N GLU A 18 -39.71 8.33 -8.03
CA GLU A 18 -38.31 7.88 -8.02
C GLU A 18 -37.49 8.63 -9.07
N LYS A 19 -38.06 8.85 -10.25
CA LYS A 19 -37.41 9.58 -11.33
C LYS A 19 -37.25 11.07 -11.02
N GLU A 20 -38.23 11.68 -10.35
CA GLU A 20 -38.15 13.09 -9.91
C GLU A 20 -37.06 13.29 -8.84
N ALA A 21 -36.87 12.31 -7.93
CA ALA A 21 -35.78 12.33 -6.98
C ALA A 21 -34.40 12.33 -7.68
N ALA A 22 -34.25 11.50 -8.72
CA ALA A 22 -33.01 11.48 -9.54
C ALA A 22 -32.82 12.81 -10.32
N HIS A 23 -33.90 13.44 -10.79
CA HIS A 23 -33.87 14.75 -11.44
C HIS A 23 -33.37 15.83 -10.47
N ALA A 24 -33.87 15.84 -9.25
CA ALA A 24 -33.44 16.79 -8.21
C ALA A 24 -31.94 16.64 -7.88
N VAL A 25 -31.44 15.42 -7.74
CA VAL A 25 -30.00 15.14 -7.51
C VAL A 25 -29.16 15.61 -8.69
N ALA A 26 -29.53 15.26 -9.92
CA ALA A 26 -28.82 15.74 -11.13
C ALA A 26 -28.80 17.26 -11.24
N GLY A 27 -29.94 17.91 -10.97
CA GLY A 27 -30.06 19.36 -11.02
C GLY A 27 -29.18 20.10 -9.99
N LYS A 28 -29.15 19.63 -8.74
CA LYS A 28 -28.29 20.16 -7.67
C LYS A 28 -26.81 19.98 -8.04
N THR A 29 -26.44 18.80 -8.52
CA THR A 29 -25.08 18.47 -8.96
C THR A 29 -24.63 19.40 -10.10
N MET A 30 -25.45 19.54 -11.14
CA MET A 30 -25.16 20.42 -12.28
C MET A 30 -24.97 21.87 -11.82
N LYS A 31 -25.92 22.41 -11.04
CA LYS A 31 -25.86 23.78 -10.53
C LYS A 31 -24.57 24.05 -9.76
N ARG A 32 -24.19 23.14 -8.88
CA ARG A 32 -22.96 23.26 -8.06
C ARG A 32 -21.70 23.23 -8.93
N LEU A 33 -21.59 22.25 -9.84
CA LEU A 33 -20.43 22.11 -10.71
C LEU A 33 -20.25 23.33 -11.62
N MET A 34 -21.33 23.85 -12.20
CA MET A 34 -21.27 25.08 -13.00
C MET A 34 -20.85 26.28 -12.16
N ALA A 35 -21.30 26.41 -10.92
CA ALA A 35 -20.87 27.46 -9.99
C ALA A 35 -19.38 27.38 -9.62
N THR A 36 -18.75 26.20 -9.73
CA THR A 36 -17.30 26.00 -9.51
C THR A 36 -16.46 26.12 -10.79
N GLY A 37 -17.08 26.51 -11.92
CA GLY A 37 -16.38 26.78 -13.17
C GLY A 37 -16.41 25.64 -14.18
N PHE A 38 -17.17 24.56 -13.95
CA PHE A 38 -17.41 23.55 -14.97
C PHE A 38 -18.19 24.15 -16.14
N SER A 39 -17.88 23.68 -17.34
CA SER A 39 -18.66 24.03 -18.54
C SER A 39 -20.08 23.46 -18.46
N GLU A 40 -20.98 24.01 -19.26
CA GLU A 40 -22.36 23.49 -19.35
C GLU A 40 -22.35 22.05 -19.89
N PRO A 41 -23.00 21.07 -19.21
CA PRO A 41 -23.04 19.69 -19.67
C PRO A 41 -24.15 19.46 -20.70
N ILE A 42 -24.03 18.37 -21.45
CA ILE A 42 -25.18 17.77 -22.11
C ILE A 42 -26.00 17.09 -21.01
N VAL A 43 -27.29 17.35 -20.93
CA VAL A 43 -28.22 16.72 -19.99
C VAL A 43 -29.06 15.70 -20.74
N ALA A 44 -29.09 14.48 -20.26
CA ALA A 44 -29.86 13.39 -20.88
C ALA A 44 -30.72 12.65 -19.86
N ASP A 45 -31.87 12.22 -20.31
CA ASP A 45 -32.76 11.27 -19.63
C ASP A 45 -32.33 9.84 -20.00
N SER A 46 -31.92 9.03 -19.04
CA SER A 46 -31.57 7.62 -19.26
C SER A 46 -32.79 6.71 -19.38
N GLY A 47 -34.00 7.26 -19.19
CA GLY A 47 -35.29 6.54 -19.07
C GLY A 47 -35.65 6.21 -17.63
N ASN A 48 -34.69 5.93 -16.75
CA ASN A 48 -34.90 5.68 -15.32
C ASN A 48 -34.26 6.73 -14.40
N GLY A 49 -33.21 7.38 -14.84
CA GLY A 49 -32.47 8.43 -14.14
C GLY A 49 -31.99 9.51 -15.12
N TYR A 50 -30.95 10.23 -14.74
CA TYR A 50 -30.42 11.36 -15.54
C TYR A 50 -28.89 11.31 -15.63
N HIS A 51 -28.37 11.66 -16.82
CA HIS A 51 -26.95 11.76 -17.08
C HIS A 51 -26.53 13.22 -17.28
N LEU A 52 -25.39 13.62 -16.70
CA LEU A 52 -24.70 14.87 -16.99
C LEU A 52 -23.38 14.52 -17.71
N LEU A 53 -23.24 14.97 -18.95
CA LEU A 53 -22.08 14.67 -19.78
C LEU A 53 -21.21 15.92 -19.92
N PHE A 54 -20.06 15.90 -19.29
CA PHE A 54 -19.04 16.97 -19.41
C PHE A 54 -17.93 16.51 -20.36
N LYS A 55 -17.47 17.40 -21.23
CA LYS A 55 -16.26 17.16 -22.01
C LYS A 55 -15.05 17.47 -21.12
N VAL A 56 -14.21 16.47 -20.86
CA VAL A 56 -12.99 16.60 -20.05
C VAL A 56 -11.88 15.84 -20.74
N HIS A 57 -10.70 16.44 -20.86
CA HIS A 57 -9.52 15.71 -21.32
C HIS A 57 -8.94 14.90 -20.16
N ILE A 58 -9.08 13.58 -20.20
CA ILE A 58 -8.70 12.64 -19.15
C ILE A 58 -7.74 11.61 -19.73
N SER A 59 -6.55 11.46 -19.12
CA SER A 59 -5.64 10.36 -19.44
C SER A 59 -6.06 9.09 -18.71
N THR A 60 -5.54 7.95 -19.13
CA THR A 60 -5.72 6.67 -18.41
C THR A 60 -5.18 6.72 -16.97
N ASP A 61 -4.21 7.61 -16.71
CA ASP A 61 -3.60 7.79 -15.40
C ASP A 61 -4.50 8.61 -14.45
N ASP A 62 -5.46 9.36 -14.98
CA ASP A 62 -6.43 10.15 -14.19
C ASP A 62 -7.66 9.34 -13.75
N ARG A 63 -7.72 8.04 -14.02
CA ARG A 63 -8.88 7.18 -13.72
C ARG A 63 -9.29 7.24 -12.25
N GLN A 64 -8.32 7.23 -11.33
CA GLN A 64 -8.60 7.32 -9.89
C GLN A 64 -9.16 8.68 -9.51
N VAL A 65 -8.68 9.74 -10.13
CA VAL A 65 -9.22 11.09 -9.94
C VAL A 65 -10.71 11.16 -10.30
N VAL A 66 -11.13 10.46 -11.35
CA VAL A 66 -12.55 10.40 -11.74
C VAL A 66 -13.37 9.59 -10.73
N ALA A 67 -12.82 8.49 -10.19
CA ALA A 67 -13.48 7.70 -9.16
C ALA A 67 -13.66 8.49 -7.87
N ASP A 68 -12.62 9.18 -7.42
CA ASP A 68 -12.64 10.03 -6.23
C ASP A 68 -13.60 11.20 -6.41
N PHE A 69 -13.61 11.84 -7.57
CA PHE A 69 -14.55 12.89 -7.93
C PHE A 69 -16.01 12.42 -7.83
N LEU A 70 -16.33 11.27 -8.42
CA LEU A 70 -17.70 10.72 -8.34
C LEU A 70 -18.08 10.34 -6.90
N SER A 71 -17.12 9.84 -6.12
CA SER A 71 -17.34 9.53 -4.69
C SER A 71 -17.65 10.81 -3.88
N VAL A 72 -16.97 11.92 -4.17
CA VAL A 72 -17.28 13.21 -3.54
C VAL A 72 -18.67 13.70 -3.95
N LEU A 73 -19.04 13.55 -5.23
CA LEU A 73 -20.40 13.94 -5.66
C LEU A 73 -21.49 13.06 -5.01
N ASP A 74 -21.24 11.75 -4.86
CA ASP A 74 -22.15 10.85 -4.13
C ASP A 74 -22.32 11.33 -2.68
N MET A 75 -21.23 11.65 -1.98
CA MET A 75 -21.28 12.20 -0.63
C MET A 75 -22.08 13.49 -0.55
N TRP A 76 -21.91 14.40 -1.49
CA TRP A 76 -22.57 15.69 -1.45
C TRP A 76 -24.05 15.64 -1.80
N PHE A 77 -24.41 14.92 -2.87
CA PHE A 77 -25.71 15.07 -3.51
C PHE A 77 -26.64 13.86 -3.36
N SER A 78 -26.12 12.66 -3.07
CA SER A 78 -26.96 11.49 -2.90
C SER A 78 -27.89 11.62 -1.70
N THR A 79 -29.10 11.07 -1.87
CA THR A 79 -30.17 11.02 -0.87
C THR A 79 -30.60 9.57 -0.66
N ASP A 80 -31.56 9.33 0.24
CA ASP A 80 -32.17 7.99 0.40
C ASP A 80 -32.96 7.56 -0.84
N GLU A 81 -33.42 8.53 -1.65
CA GLU A 81 -34.31 8.29 -2.79
C GLU A 81 -33.55 8.24 -4.13
N ALA A 82 -32.38 8.88 -4.26
CA ALA A 82 -31.56 8.88 -5.47
C ALA A 82 -30.07 9.04 -5.17
N LYS A 83 -29.22 8.40 -5.96
CA LYS A 83 -27.78 8.34 -5.76
C LYS A 83 -27.01 8.66 -7.04
N ILE A 84 -25.78 9.17 -6.88
CA ILE A 84 -24.77 9.24 -7.93
C ILE A 84 -24.11 7.87 -8.07
N ASP A 85 -24.13 7.28 -9.28
CA ASP A 85 -23.44 6.00 -9.54
C ASP A 85 -21.91 6.24 -9.60
N THR A 86 -21.21 5.80 -8.57
CA THR A 86 -19.75 5.91 -8.49
C THR A 86 -19.03 4.91 -9.41
N ALA A 87 -19.71 3.88 -9.94
CA ALA A 87 -19.10 2.84 -10.79
C ALA A 87 -18.85 3.30 -12.24
N VAL A 88 -19.39 4.46 -12.65
CA VAL A 88 -19.25 4.97 -14.02
C VAL A 88 -17.89 5.61 -14.33
N TYR A 89 -16.94 5.58 -13.40
CA TYR A 89 -15.57 6.05 -13.61
C TYR A 89 -14.75 5.21 -14.61
N ASN A 90 -15.20 3.98 -14.89
CA ASN A 90 -14.48 3.06 -15.75
C ASN A 90 -14.60 3.44 -17.23
N PRO A 91 -13.51 3.68 -17.97
CA PRO A 91 -13.54 4.04 -19.40
C PRO A 91 -14.20 2.99 -20.30
N SER A 92 -14.19 1.71 -19.89
CA SER A 92 -14.84 0.62 -20.63
C SER A 92 -16.32 0.46 -20.28
N ARG A 93 -16.90 1.35 -19.46
CA ARG A 93 -18.30 1.28 -19.06
C ARG A 93 -19.20 1.51 -20.28
N ILE A 94 -20.09 0.54 -20.51
CA ILE A 94 -21.14 0.67 -21.53
C ILE A 94 -22.18 1.67 -21.02
N THR A 95 -22.45 2.70 -21.82
CA THR A 95 -23.52 3.65 -21.56
C THR A 95 -24.69 3.42 -22.51
N LYS A 96 -25.84 3.96 -22.15
CA LYS A 96 -27.05 3.84 -22.97
C LYS A 96 -26.93 4.67 -24.26
N LEU A 97 -27.36 4.09 -25.35
CA LEU A 97 -27.56 4.85 -26.59
C LEU A 97 -28.88 5.62 -26.48
N TYR A 98 -28.82 6.94 -26.44
CA TYR A 98 -30.02 7.78 -26.34
C TYR A 98 -30.90 7.60 -27.58
N GLY A 99 -32.23 7.61 -27.37
CA GLY A 99 -33.21 7.25 -28.36
C GLY A 99 -33.74 5.82 -28.21
N THR A 100 -33.08 4.97 -27.40
CA THR A 100 -33.54 3.58 -27.12
C THR A 100 -34.45 3.51 -25.90
N ILE A 101 -35.28 2.49 -25.83
CA ILE A 101 -36.22 2.28 -24.71
C ILE A 101 -35.47 1.67 -23.53
N ALA A 102 -35.66 2.23 -22.34
CA ALA A 102 -35.24 1.69 -21.06
C ALA A 102 -36.30 0.71 -20.56
N ALA A 103 -36.16 -0.56 -20.89
CA ALA A 103 -37.07 -1.61 -20.51
C ALA A 103 -36.46 -2.49 -19.41
N LYS A 104 -36.77 -2.20 -18.15
CA LYS A 104 -36.39 -3.04 -17.00
C LYS A 104 -37.65 -3.58 -16.33
N GLY A 105 -37.79 -4.91 -16.30
CA GLY A 105 -38.97 -5.57 -15.76
C GLY A 105 -40.23 -5.38 -16.62
N ALA A 106 -41.40 -5.61 -16.03
CA ALA A 106 -42.68 -5.44 -16.69
C ALA A 106 -43.02 -3.94 -16.90
N HIS A 107 -43.65 -3.64 -18.01
CA HIS A 107 -44.22 -2.31 -18.26
C HIS A 107 -45.55 -2.19 -17.52
N THR A 108 -45.64 -1.30 -16.54
CA THR A 108 -46.89 -1.00 -15.83
C THR A 108 -47.15 0.52 -15.83
N PRO A 109 -48.39 0.98 -15.56
CA PRO A 109 -48.67 2.42 -15.43
C PRO A 109 -47.80 3.12 -14.37
N GLU A 110 -47.49 2.45 -13.25
CA GLU A 110 -46.69 3.00 -12.15
C GLU A 110 -45.19 2.94 -12.48
N ARG A 111 -44.74 1.99 -13.31
CA ARG A 111 -43.36 1.74 -13.70
C ARG A 111 -43.21 1.55 -15.20
N PRO A 112 -43.48 2.59 -16.00
CA PRO A 112 -43.47 2.49 -17.44
C PRO A 112 -42.06 2.36 -18.01
N HIS A 113 -41.96 1.66 -19.14
CA HIS A 113 -40.78 1.73 -19.98
C HIS A 113 -40.71 3.12 -20.64
N ARG A 114 -39.53 3.77 -20.60
CA ARG A 114 -39.35 5.12 -21.13
C ARG A 114 -38.28 5.16 -22.19
N GLN A 115 -38.47 5.99 -23.19
CA GLN A 115 -37.42 6.27 -24.17
C GLN A 115 -36.35 7.19 -23.54
N SER A 116 -35.08 6.82 -23.65
CA SER A 116 -33.98 7.68 -23.26
C SER A 116 -33.78 8.77 -24.32
N CYS A 117 -33.49 9.99 -23.90
CA CYS A 117 -33.29 11.11 -24.82
C CYS A 117 -32.31 12.16 -24.25
N ILE A 118 -31.77 12.98 -25.15
CA ILE A 118 -31.05 14.18 -24.75
C ILE A 118 -32.08 15.28 -24.49
N ILE A 119 -32.07 15.84 -23.28
CA ILE A 119 -33.03 16.88 -22.85
C ILE A 119 -32.49 18.27 -23.17
N ARG A 120 -31.19 18.46 -22.92
CA ARG A 120 -30.53 19.75 -23.09
C ARG A 120 -29.16 19.57 -23.72
N TYR A 121 -28.88 20.41 -24.70
CA TYR A 121 -27.63 20.44 -25.43
C TYR A 121 -27.07 21.87 -25.41
N PRO A 122 -25.84 22.12 -24.94
CA PRO A 122 -25.24 23.46 -24.95
C PRO A 122 -24.96 23.91 -26.36
N GLU A 123 -25.06 25.24 -26.64
CA GLU A 123 -24.74 25.80 -27.96
C GLU A 123 -23.31 25.46 -28.41
N GLN A 124 -22.39 25.39 -27.46
CA GLN A 124 -21.00 24.99 -27.68
C GLN A 124 -20.56 23.99 -26.58
N ILE A 125 -20.09 22.82 -26.99
CA ILE A 125 -19.47 21.87 -26.09
C ILE A 125 -18.06 22.37 -25.76
N ARG A 126 -17.93 23.04 -24.61
CA ARG A 126 -16.64 23.52 -24.11
C ARG A 126 -16.00 22.44 -23.22
N GLU A 127 -14.68 22.41 -23.22
CA GLU A 127 -13.93 21.52 -22.35
C GLU A 127 -13.88 22.08 -20.92
N THR A 128 -14.17 21.23 -19.94
CA THR A 128 -13.96 21.51 -18.53
C THR A 128 -12.51 21.17 -18.17
N PRO A 129 -11.74 22.11 -17.58
CA PRO A 129 -10.37 21.84 -17.16
C PRO A 129 -10.30 20.68 -16.15
N ILE A 130 -9.42 19.70 -16.39
CA ILE A 130 -9.21 18.55 -15.49
C ILE A 130 -8.83 18.99 -14.06
N ALA A 131 -8.21 20.15 -13.90
CA ALA A 131 -7.87 20.72 -12.60
C ALA A 131 -9.09 20.91 -11.70
N LEU A 132 -10.26 21.25 -12.24
CA LEU A 132 -11.50 21.38 -11.46
C LEU A 132 -11.97 20.02 -10.94
N VAL A 133 -11.85 18.98 -11.76
CA VAL A 133 -12.15 17.59 -11.34
C VAL A 133 -11.19 17.15 -10.23
N LYS A 134 -9.88 17.43 -10.41
CA LYS A 134 -8.83 17.13 -9.41
C LYS A 134 -9.05 17.85 -8.08
N ASN A 135 -9.48 19.11 -8.13
CA ASN A 135 -9.74 19.88 -6.92
C ASN A 135 -10.89 19.30 -6.09
N ILE A 136 -11.99 18.91 -6.75
CA ILE A 136 -13.12 18.27 -6.05
C ILE A 136 -12.71 16.87 -5.56
N ALA A 137 -12.05 16.06 -6.37
CA ALA A 137 -11.56 14.73 -5.98
C ALA A 137 -10.63 14.79 -4.75
N ALA A 138 -9.82 15.83 -4.62
CA ALA A 138 -8.91 16.00 -3.49
C ALA A 138 -9.65 16.16 -2.14
N GLU A 139 -10.90 16.57 -2.14
CA GLU A 139 -11.68 16.70 -0.91
C GLU A 139 -11.99 15.36 -0.25
N LEU A 140 -12.06 14.27 -1.03
CA LEU A 140 -12.20 12.92 -0.48
C LEU A 140 -11.02 12.56 0.44
N HIS A 141 -9.81 12.97 0.10
CA HIS A 141 -8.59 12.68 0.86
C HIS A 141 -8.38 13.63 2.04
N GLN A 142 -8.95 14.84 2.00
CA GLN A 142 -8.92 15.79 3.13
C GLN A 142 -9.88 15.37 4.25
N ALA A 143 -10.98 14.70 3.90
CA ALA A 143 -11.95 14.20 4.86
C ALA A 143 -11.47 12.95 5.65
N ALA A 144 -10.46 12.25 5.15
CA ALA A 144 -9.95 10.99 5.71
C ALA A 144 -8.78 11.17 6.69
N ILE A 145 -8.59 12.33 7.34
CA ILE A 145 -7.55 12.53 8.36
C ILE A 145 -7.98 11.78 9.64
N PRO A 146 -7.21 10.77 10.11
CA PRO A 146 -7.55 10.06 11.34
C PRO A 146 -7.43 11.00 12.54
N THR A 147 -8.51 11.19 13.28
CA THR A 147 -8.48 11.85 14.60
C THR A 147 -7.70 10.99 15.61
N GLU A 148 -7.08 11.64 16.59
CA GLU A 148 -6.21 11.12 17.66
C GLU A 148 -6.74 9.90 18.44
N ALA A 149 -7.97 9.45 18.22
CA ALA A 149 -8.59 8.29 18.87
C ALA A 149 -7.89 6.93 18.55
N ARG A 150 -7.06 6.83 17.51
CA ARG A 150 -6.30 5.60 17.20
C ARG A 150 -5.02 5.39 18.02
N ARG A 151 -4.64 6.33 18.89
CA ARG A 151 -3.43 6.19 19.72
C ARG A 151 -3.63 5.41 21.03
N SER A 152 -4.83 5.00 21.37
CA SER A 152 -5.12 4.42 22.70
C SER A 152 -5.56 2.96 22.71
N GLY A 153 -5.40 2.16 21.68
CA GLY A 153 -5.62 0.69 21.73
C GLY A 153 -6.96 0.21 22.32
N LYS A 154 -7.93 1.10 22.52
CA LYS A 154 -9.31 0.77 22.85
C LYS A 154 -10.16 1.01 21.63
N GLU A 155 -11.01 0.05 21.27
CA GLU A 155 -12.12 0.27 20.35
C GLU A 155 -12.84 1.53 20.81
N SER A 156 -12.60 2.62 20.11
CA SER A 156 -13.27 3.88 20.39
C SER A 156 -14.65 3.77 19.77
N THR A 157 -15.62 3.36 20.55
CA THR A 157 -17.04 3.58 20.32
C THR A 157 -17.33 5.09 20.45
N TRP A 158 -16.66 5.92 19.64
CA TRP A 158 -16.95 7.32 19.62
C TRP A 158 -18.27 7.53 18.87
N ASP A 159 -19.32 7.79 19.62
CA ASP A 159 -20.66 7.97 19.11
C ASP A 159 -20.82 9.40 18.60
N ILE A 160 -20.82 9.55 17.26
CA ILE A 160 -20.99 10.84 16.61
C ILE A 160 -22.35 11.46 16.91
N GLU A 161 -23.39 10.65 17.05
CA GLU A 161 -24.74 11.13 17.34
C GLU A 161 -24.80 11.73 18.74
N HIS A 162 -24.19 11.03 19.69
CA HIS A 162 -24.04 11.55 21.05
C HIS A 162 -23.21 12.85 21.07
N PHE A 163 -22.12 12.91 20.33
CA PHE A 163 -21.30 14.10 20.21
C PHE A 163 -22.07 15.30 19.66
N LEU A 164 -22.74 15.13 18.52
CA LEU A 164 -23.53 16.21 17.90
C LEU A 164 -24.63 16.73 18.85
N SER A 165 -25.36 15.80 19.46
CA SER A 165 -26.41 16.14 20.45
C SER A 165 -25.85 16.85 21.69
N ALA A 166 -24.74 16.37 22.25
CA ALA A 166 -24.10 16.94 23.44
C ALA A 166 -23.60 18.37 23.21
N HIS A 167 -23.27 18.74 21.97
CA HIS A 167 -22.78 20.08 21.61
C HIS A 167 -23.85 20.94 20.93
N GLY A 168 -25.11 20.54 20.99
CA GLY A 168 -26.24 21.33 20.47
C GLY A 168 -26.28 21.43 18.94
N VAL A 169 -25.66 20.52 18.23
CA VAL A 169 -25.72 20.46 16.77
C VAL A 169 -26.94 19.65 16.34
N GLU A 170 -27.93 20.36 15.78
CA GLU A 170 -29.19 19.76 15.37
C GLU A 170 -29.04 19.05 14.02
N VAL A 171 -29.37 17.75 13.99
CA VAL A 171 -29.36 16.92 12.79
C VAL A 171 -30.79 16.81 12.25
N GLU A 172 -31.01 17.31 11.04
CA GLU A 172 -32.32 17.29 10.38
C GLU A 172 -32.59 15.93 9.75
N LYS A 173 -31.58 15.30 9.12
CA LYS A 173 -31.72 14.03 8.44
C LYS A 173 -30.43 13.20 8.47
N LYS A 174 -30.59 11.87 8.58
CA LYS A 174 -29.51 10.88 8.49
C LYS A 174 -29.66 10.09 7.19
N VAL A 175 -28.62 10.04 6.37
CA VAL A 175 -28.61 9.42 5.03
C VAL A 175 -27.46 8.44 4.93
N ALA A 176 -27.73 7.19 4.52
CA ALA A 176 -26.70 6.22 4.20
C ALA A 176 -26.11 6.50 2.80
N ILE A 177 -24.80 6.69 2.73
CA ILE A 177 -24.04 6.89 1.49
C ILE A 177 -23.06 5.75 1.28
N SER A 178 -22.49 5.63 0.09
CA SER A 178 -21.54 4.54 -0.24
C SER A 178 -20.31 4.48 0.67
N SER A 179 -19.84 5.63 1.18
CA SER A 179 -18.65 5.75 2.03
C SER A 179 -18.94 5.75 3.54
N GLY A 180 -20.22 5.76 3.97
CA GLY A 180 -20.59 5.88 5.39
C GLY A 180 -21.98 6.41 5.65
N THR A 181 -22.10 7.28 6.65
CA THR A 181 -23.34 7.97 7.02
C THR A 181 -23.16 9.47 6.96
N LYS A 182 -24.10 10.16 6.30
CA LYS A 182 -24.19 11.61 6.22
C LYS A 182 -25.25 12.11 7.20
N TYR A 183 -24.88 13.02 8.07
CA TYR A 183 -25.77 13.73 9.00
C TYR A 183 -25.99 15.13 8.47
N GLN A 184 -27.14 15.39 7.88
CA GLN A 184 -27.53 16.71 7.41
C GLN A 184 -27.90 17.60 8.60
N LEU A 185 -27.27 18.77 8.69
CA LEU A 185 -27.47 19.70 9.79
C LEU A 185 -28.62 20.64 9.48
N ALA A 186 -29.39 21.00 10.50
CA ALA A 186 -30.44 22.04 10.39
C ALA A 186 -29.84 23.42 10.08
N HIS A 187 -28.66 23.71 10.66
CA HIS A 187 -27.93 24.97 10.48
C HIS A 187 -26.43 24.72 10.31
N CYS A 188 -25.78 25.58 9.53
CA CYS A 188 -24.33 25.59 9.44
C CYS A 188 -23.72 26.31 10.66
N PRO A 189 -22.79 25.73 11.42
CA PRO A 189 -22.20 26.37 12.59
C PRO A 189 -21.35 27.63 12.29
N PHE A 190 -21.05 27.87 11.01
CA PHE A 190 -20.21 28.98 10.58
C PHE A 190 -21.00 30.16 9.97
N ASP A 191 -22.23 29.91 9.53
CA ASP A 191 -23.07 30.92 8.89
C ASP A 191 -24.57 30.57 9.07
N ASP A 192 -25.29 31.34 9.87
CA ASP A 192 -26.68 31.09 10.21
C ASP A 192 -27.66 31.25 9.02
N SER A 193 -27.20 31.82 7.90
CA SER A 193 -27.98 31.89 6.67
C SER A 193 -28.03 30.57 5.90
N HIS A 194 -27.14 29.62 6.24
CA HIS A 194 -27.08 28.31 5.65
C HIS A 194 -27.90 27.30 6.46
N GLN A 195 -29.05 26.90 5.94
CA GLN A 195 -30.06 26.11 6.64
C GLN A 195 -30.50 24.88 5.82
N HIS A 196 -31.28 23.99 6.43
CA HIS A 196 -31.99 22.90 5.78
C HIS A 196 -31.08 21.98 4.92
N GLY A 197 -30.05 21.44 5.56
CA GLY A 197 -29.13 20.47 4.92
C GLY A 197 -28.06 21.10 4.03
N ASP A 198 -27.88 22.43 4.09
CA ASP A 198 -26.77 23.14 3.43
C ASP A 198 -25.40 22.76 4.02
N ALA A 199 -25.38 22.16 5.21
CA ALA A 199 -24.19 21.63 5.86
C ALA A 199 -24.41 20.18 6.31
N ALA A 200 -23.36 19.39 6.32
CA ALA A 200 -23.42 18.00 6.78
C ALA A 200 -22.14 17.55 7.48
N VAL A 201 -22.32 16.66 8.46
CA VAL A 201 -21.25 15.86 9.05
C VAL A 201 -21.27 14.46 8.43
N PHE A 202 -20.10 13.89 8.20
CA PHE A 202 -19.93 12.57 7.61
C PHE A 202 -19.21 11.65 8.60
N ALA A 203 -19.76 10.44 8.80
CA ALA A 203 -19.09 9.36 9.52
C ALA A 203 -18.74 8.25 8.52
N TYR A 204 -17.46 7.99 8.32
CA TYR A 204 -17.00 7.06 7.29
C TYR A 204 -16.91 5.62 7.81
N HIS A 205 -17.23 4.62 6.98
CA HIS A 205 -17.11 3.19 7.33
C HIS A 205 -15.68 2.80 7.72
N GLN A 206 -14.69 3.45 7.12
CA GLN A 206 -13.26 3.23 7.42
C GLN A 206 -12.79 3.95 8.69
N GLY A 207 -13.70 4.56 9.43
CA GLY A 207 -13.41 5.40 10.60
C GLY A 207 -13.01 6.82 10.21
N GLY A 208 -13.24 7.75 11.14
CA GLY A 208 -13.03 9.19 10.94
C GLY A 208 -14.31 9.93 10.59
N PHE A 209 -14.24 11.26 10.63
CA PHE A 209 -15.37 12.16 10.45
C PHE A 209 -15.00 13.29 9.50
N GLY A 210 -15.98 13.80 8.76
CA GLY A 210 -15.87 14.95 7.87
C GLY A 210 -16.93 15.99 8.18
N PHE A 211 -16.69 17.24 7.82
CA PHE A 211 -17.70 18.29 7.79
C PHE A 211 -17.60 19.01 6.45
N HIS A 212 -18.73 19.34 5.87
CA HIS A 212 -18.80 20.15 4.65
C HIS A 212 -20.06 21.02 4.66
N CYS A 213 -19.87 22.31 4.35
CA CYS A 213 -20.95 23.21 4.01
C CYS A 213 -20.96 23.42 2.50
N PHE A 214 -22.13 23.29 1.88
CA PHE A 214 -22.28 23.33 0.41
C PHE A 214 -22.24 24.75 -0.17
N HIS A 215 -21.96 25.78 0.64
CA HIS A 215 -21.79 27.16 0.21
C HIS A 215 -20.31 27.56 0.09
N ASN A 216 -20.00 28.40 -0.91
CA ASN A 216 -18.64 28.83 -1.19
C ASN A 216 -18.02 29.64 -0.05
N SER A 217 -18.82 30.41 0.72
CA SER A 217 -18.36 31.18 1.87
C SER A 217 -17.77 30.30 2.98
N CYS A 218 -18.19 29.04 3.06
CA CYS A 218 -17.72 28.07 4.05
C CYS A 218 -16.76 27.01 3.51
N ALA A 219 -16.29 27.12 2.27
CA ALA A 219 -15.49 26.10 1.59
C ALA A 219 -14.14 25.78 2.28
N GLY A 220 -13.67 26.63 3.18
CA GLY A 220 -12.43 26.41 3.94
C GLY A 220 -12.62 25.72 5.28
N TYR A 221 -13.86 25.42 5.69
CA TYR A 221 -14.16 24.78 6.97
C TYR A 221 -14.38 23.29 6.78
N HIS A 222 -13.53 22.48 7.47
CA HIS A 222 -13.57 21.03 7.47
C HIS A 222 -13.85 20.50 8.87
N TRP A 223 -13.62 19.18 9.11
CA TRP A 223 -13.91 18.55 10.40
C TRP A 223 -13.15 19.18 11.58
N HIS A 224 -11.91 19.61 11.38
CA HIS A 224 -11.10 20.22 12.44
C HIS A 224 -11.72 21.54 12.91
N GLU A 225 -12.04 22.43 11.97
CA GLU A 225 -12.65 23.74 12.25
C GLU A 225 -14.06 23.57 12.82
N PHE A 226 -14.84 22.62 12.28
CA PHE A 226 -16.15 22.25 12.80
C PHE A 226 -16.06 21.83 14.26
N ARG A 227 -15.19 20.86 14.58
CA ARG A 227 -15.02 20.35 15.93
C ARG A 227 -14.54 21.44 16.89
N GLN A 228 -13.60 22.27 16.46
CA GLN A 228 -13.12 23.40 17.26
C GLN A 228 -14.22 24.46 17.51
N LYS A 229 -15.13 24.65 16.55
CA LYS A 229 -16.25 25.59 16.67
C LYS A 229 -17.30 25.10 17.66
N VAL A 230 -17.66 23.80 17.60
CA VAL A 230 -18.72 23.23 18.44
C VAL A 230 -18.23 22.73 19.80
N ASP A 231 -16.94 22.37 19.90
CA ASP A 231 -16.25 21.95 21.13
C ASP A 231 -14.90 22.68 21.24
N PRO A 232 -14.88 23.93 21.74
CA PRO A 232 -13.65 24.71 21.90
C PRO A 232 -12.62 24.09 22.83
N ALA A 233 -13.01 23.16 23.70
CA ALA A 233 -12.13 22.43 24.60
C ALA A 233 -11.47 21.22 23.97
N ALA A 234 -11.93 20.77 22.80
CA ALA A 234 -11.45 19.55 22.13
C ALA A 234 -9.92 19.50 21.91
N TYR A 235 -9.29 20.66 21.78
CA TYR A 235 -7.85 20.79 21.49
C TYR A 235 -7.08 21.54 22.57
N SER A 236 -7.74 21.90 23.70
CA SER A 236 -7.12 22.72 24.79
C SER A 236 -6.45 21.87 25.89
N SER A 237 -6.58 20.56 25.90
CA SER A 237 -5.94 19.66 26.87
C SER A 237 -4.99 18.68 26.19
N SER A 238 -3.77 19.14 25.92
CA SER A 238 -2.65 18.21 25.67
C SER A 238 -1.98 17.90 27.02
N PRO A 239 -1.88 16.61 27.45
CA PRO A 239 -1.27 16.23 28.73
C PRO A 239 0.27 16.25 28.70
N TYR A 240 0.89 16.78 27.69
CA TYR A 240 2.36 16.84 27.58
C TYR A 240 2.85 18.27 27.38
N ALA A 241 2.74 19.09 28.44
CA ALA A 241 3.58 20.27 28.59
C ALA A 241 4.91 19.84 29.23
N VAL A 242 5.93 19.60 28.43
CA VAL A 242 7.31 19.48 28.92
C VAL A 242 7.97 20.84 28.81
N THR A 243 8.32 21.41 29.95
CA THR A 243 9.12 22.64 30.09
C THR A 243 10.49 22.45 29.42
N PRO A 244 10.99 23.45 28.70
CA PRO A 244 12.23 23.31 27.94
C PRO A 244 13.47 23.54 28.78
N ALA A 245 14.44 22.62 28.72
CA ALA A 245 15.82 22.88 29.02
C ALA A 245 16.57 23.08 27.69
N VAL A 246 17.10 24.28 27.50
CA VAL A 246 17.91 24.69 26.34
C VAL A 246 19.29 24.08 26.45
N PRO A 247 19.92 23.59 25.35
CA PRO A 247 20.87 24.43 24.65
C PRO A 247 20.65 24.49 23.12
N THR A 248 20.87 25.70 22.64
CA THR A 248 20.79 26.14 21.26
C THR A 248 21.72 25.40 20.31
N ALA A 249 21.12 24.58 19.42
CA ALA A 249 21.69 24.36 18.11
C ALA A 249 20.55 24.58 17.12
N LYS A 250 20.77 25.38 16.08
CA LYS A 250 19.79 25.70 15.05
C LYS A 250 19.29 24.42 14.40
N VAL A 251 18.13 23.94 14.84
CA VAL A 251 17.36 22.90 14.15
C VAL A 251 16.40 23.64 13.25
N SER A 252 16.60 23.50 11.95
CA SER A 252 15.57 23.86 10.96
C SER A 252 14.31 23.04 11.27
N THR A 253 13.22 23.72 11.53
CA THR A 253 11.90 23.16 11.76
C THR A 253 11.53 22.22 10.63
N ALA A 254 11.54 20.93 10.90
CA ALA A 254 10.97 19.91 10.03
C ALA A 254 9.46 19.82 10.28
N GLU A 255 8.75 20.82 9.86
CA GLU A 255 7.34 20.69 9.53
C GLU A 255 7.31 20.12 8.11
N ASN A 256 6.96 18.86 7.98
CA ASN A 256 6.35 18.22 6.81
C ASN A 256 6.86 16.77 6.70
N SER A 257 6.05 15.84 7.19
CA SER A 257 6.13 14.44 6.74
C SER A 257 5.87 14.43 5.22
N PRO A 258 6.82 14.00 4.37
CA PRO A 258 6.65 14.04 2.89
C PRO A 258 5.53 13.16 2.36
N LEU A 259 4.85 12.42 3.23
CA LEU A 259 3.74 11.51 2.88
C LEU A 259 2.36 12.13 3.10
N LEU A 260 2.24 13.28 3.80
CA LEU A 260 0.97 13.88 4.18
C LEU A 260 0.92 15.41 4.01
N GLY A 261 2.03 16.08 3.70
CA GLY A 261 2.05 17.52 3.47
C GLY A 261 2.11 17.85 1.98
N LYS A 262 1.29 18.78 1.53
CA LYS A 262 1.50 19.47 0.26
C LYS A 262 2.76 20.33 0.39
N ALA A 263 3.95 19.71 0.32
CA ALA A 263 5.16 20.45 0.00
C ALA A 263 4.89 21.14 -1.34
N LYS A 264 5.12 22.45 -1.44
CA LYS A 264 5.06 23.15 -2.72
C LYS A 264 6.05 22.42 -3.65
N ALA A 265 5.52 21.63 -4.58
CA ALA A 265 6.33 21.00 -5.60
C ALA A 265 7.05 22.10 -6.37
N ARG A 266 8.36 21.98 -6.55
CA ARG A 266 9.15 22.90 -7.34
C ARG A 266 9.97 22.15 -8.39
N MET A 267 10.23 22.79 -9.49
CA MET A 267 11.27 22.38 -10.42
C MET A 267 12.61 22.88 -9.90
N LEU A 268 13.64 22.04 -10.04
CA LEU A 268 15.04 22.43 -9.77
C LEU A 268 15.70 22.79 -11.10
N GLU A 269 16.40 23.90 -11.14
CA GLU A 269 17.27 24.22 -12.26
C GLU A 269 18.43 23.23 -12.32
N PHE A 270 18.91 22.91 -13.52
CA PHE A 270 19.95 21.89 -13.69
C PHE A 270 21.19 22.14 -12.82
N ALA A 271 21.58 23.41 -12.69
CA ALA A 271 22.73 23.81 -11.85
C ALA A 271 22.48 23.69 -10.34
N GLU A 272 21.23 23.62 -9.89
CA GLU A 272 20.88 23.41 -8.47
C GLU A 272 20.94 21.93 -8.08
N ILE A 273 20.96 21.02 -9.06
CA ILE A 273 20.96 19.59 -8.81
C ILE A 273 22.40 19.17 -8.43
N PRO A 274 22.63 18.72 -7.18
CA PRO A 274 23.96 18.29 -6.78
C PRO A 274 24.37 17.02 -7.54
N ASN A 275 25.64 16.89 -7.83
CA ASN A 275 26.20 15.66 -8.37
C ASN A 275 25.96 14.49 -7.40
N VAL A 276 25.70 13.32 -7.95
CA VAL A 276 25.56 12.10 -7.17
C VAL A 276 26.92 11.73 -6.57
N ASP A 277 27.06 11.89 -5.27
CA ASP A 277 28.24 11.42 -4.54
C ASP A 277 28.07 9.91 -4.24
N ARG A 278 28.61 9.08 -5.12
CA ARG A 278 28.51 7.61 -5.01
C ARG A 278 29.16 7.06 -3.73
N SER A 279 30.07 7.79 -3.11
CA SER A 279 30.71 7.36 -1.85
C SER A 279 29.76 7.42 -0.65
N LYS A 280 28.67 8.20 -0.77
CA LYS A 280 27.65 8.38 0.28
C LYS A 280 26.42 7.50 0.08
N ILE A 281 26.31 6.79 -1.05
CA ILE A 281 25.21 5.88 -1.26
C ILE A 281 25.44 4.62 -0.42
N VAL A 282 24.48 4.30 0.45
CA VAL A 282 24.48 3.03 1.16
C VAL A 282 24.21 1.91 0.15
N VAL A 283 25.17 1.00 0.01
CA VAL A 283 25.08 -0.17 -0.86
C VAL A 283 25.16 -1.42 -0.01
N ILE A 284 24.12 -2.23 -0.05
CA ILE A 284 24.04 -3.47 0.68
C ILE A 284 24.49 -4.62 -0.23
N ARG A 285 25.51 -5.36 0.18
CA ARG A 285 26.01 -6.53 -0.54
C ARG A 285 25.23 -7.78 -0.15
N SER A 286 24.86 -8.60 -1.13
CA SER A 286 24.14 -9.85 -0.90
C SER A 286 24.97 -10.94 -0.23
N ARG A 287 26.29 -10.81 -0.26
CA ARG A 287 27.26 -11.88 0.06
C ARG A 287 27.22 -13.07 -0.93
N LEU A 288 26.58 -12.86 -2.06
CA LEU A 288 26.68 -13.73 -3.23
C LEU A 288 27.55 -12.98 -4.24
N SER A 289 28.82 -13.39 -4.36
CA SER A 289 29.85 -12.65 -5.10
C SER A 289 29.49 -12.50 -6.60
N SER A 290 28.89 -13.53 -7.17
CA SER A 290 28.45 -13.52 -8.56
C SER A 290 27.28 -12.56 -8.81
N LEU A 291 26.35 -12.45 -7.86
CA LEU A 291 25.23 -11.50 -7.94
C LEU A 291 25.73 -10.07 -7.74
N ASP A 292 26.53 -9.84 -6.68
CA ASP A 292 27.07 -8.53 -6.36
C ASP A 292 27.99 -7.97 -7.47
N ALA A 293 28.73 -8.84 -8.16
CA ALA A 293 29.55 -8.45 -9.32
C ALA A 293 28.71 -7.98 -10.51
N LYS A 294 27.49 -8.51 -10.69
CA LYS A 294 26.60 -8.14 -11.79
C LYS A 294 25.79 -6.88 -11.52
N ILE A 295 25.22 -6.75 -10.31
CA ILE A 295 24.29 -5.64 -10.00
C ILE A 295 24.93 -4.51 -9.18
N GLY A 296 26.18 -4.66 -8.76
CA GLY A 296 26.86 -3.68 -7.89
C GLY A 296 26.36 -3.67 -6.43
N GLY A 297 25.42 -4.53 -6.06
CA GLY A 297 24.72 -4.56 -4.77
C GLY A 297 23.37 -3.87 -4.80
N PHE A 298 22.75 -3.70 -3.64
CA PHE A 298 21.42 -3.13 -3.46
C PHE A 298 21.54 -1.70 -2.92
N ASN A 299 21.25 -0.70 -3.76
CA ASN A 299 21.40 0.70 -3.40
C ASN A 299 20.24 1.17 -2.52
N ALA A 300 20.53 2.03 -1.55
CA ALA A 300 19.51 2.75 -0.81
C ALA A 300 18.71 3.68 -1.74
N GLY A 301 17.41 3.74 -1.53
CA GLY A 301 16.48 4.48 -2.39
C GLY A 301 15.87 3.65 -3.53
N GLU A 302 16.25 2.38 -3.64
CA GLU A 302 15.76 1.48 -4.69
C GLU A 302 14.84 0.39 -4.13
N MET A 303 14.01 -0.17 -5.02
CA MET A 303 13.15 -1.33 -4.75
C MET A 303 13.49 -2.48 -5.68
N SER A 304 13.68 -3.67 -5.11
CA SER A 304 13.87 -4.94 -5.82
C SER A 304 12.63 -5.82 -5.73
N ILE A 305 12.11 -6.28 -6.87
CA ILE A 305 11.06 -7.30 -6.92
C ILE A 305 11.69 -8.68 -7.12
N TRP A 306 11.22 -9.63 -6.31
CA TRP A 306 11.60 -11.04 -6.37
C TRP A 306 10.38 -11.88 -6.74
N SER A 307 10.46 -12.62 -7.84
CA SER A 307 9.40 -13.52 -8.27
C SER A 307 9.95 -14.92 -8.56
N GLY A 308 9.06 -15.87 -8.83
CA GLY A 308 9.42 -17.26 -9.10
C GLY A 308 8.33 -18.22 -8.65
N GLY A 309 8.38 -19.45 -9.12
CA GLY A 309 7.42 -20.51 -8.78
C GLY A 309 7.32 -20.77 -7.27
N ASN A 310 6.27 -21.50 -6.86
CA ASN A 310 6.14 -21.91 -5.47
C ASN A 310 7.34 -22.80 -5.08
N ALA A 311 7.80 -22.65 -3.83
CA ALA A 311 8.98 -23.37 -3.31
C ALA A 311 10.27 -23.15 -4.13
N SER A 312 10.38 -22.06 -4.92
CA SER A 312 11.62 -21.73 -5.62
C SER A 312 12.71 -21.12 -4.73
N GLY A 313 12.43 -20.87 -3.44
CA GLY A 313 13.40 -20.36 -2.49
C GLY A 313 13.49 -18.83 -2.39
N LYS A 314 12.51 -18.08 -2.91
CA LYS A 314 12.47 -16.60 -2.83
C LYS A 314 12.65 -16.06 -1.41
N SER A 315 11.76 -16.46 -0.51
CA SER A 315 11.78 -16.03 0.91
C SER A 315 13.09 -16.40 1.60
N THR A 316 13.58 -17.61 1.32
CA THR A 316 14.87 -18.10 1.83
C THR A 316 16.04 -17.22 1.39
N LEU A 317 16.09 -16.89 0.09
CA LEU A 317 17.15 -16.05 -0.47
C LEU A 317 17.08 -14.61 0.05
N VAL A 318 15.88 -14.03 0.07
CA VAL A 318 15.71 -12.63 0.50
C VAL A 318 15.96 -12.47 2.00
N SER A 319 15.56 -13.45 2.84
CA SER A 319 15.91 -13.46 4.27
C SER A 319 17.43 -13.55 4.49
N GLN A 320 18.13 -14.35 3.69
CA GLN A 320 19.59 -14.45 3.72
C GLN A 320 20.26 -13.12 3.33
N ILE A 321 19.71 -12.40 2.33
CA ILE A 321 20.19 -11.06 1.97
C ILE A 321 19.95 -10.09 3.13
N GLY A 322 18.83 -10.21 3.85
CA GLY A 322 18.59 -9.45 5.09
C GLY A 322 19.65 -9.74 6.16
N LEU A 323 20.03 -11.00 6.37
CA LEU A 323 21.13 -11.37 7.27
C LEU A 323 22.48 -10.81 6.80
N ALA A 324 22.73 -10.83 5.50
CA ALA A 324 23.93 -10.21 4.93
C ALA A 324 23.97 -8.70 5.22
N ALA A 325 22.83 -8.01 5.17
CA ALA A 325 22.72 -6.60 5.57
C ALA A 325 23.06 -6.40 7.05
N VAL A 326 22.50 -7.23 7.96
CA VAL A 326 22.84 -7.16 9.39
C VAL A 326 24.32 -7.43 9.63
N SER A 327 24.92 -8.36 8.90
CA SER A 327 26.36 -8.66 8.97
C SER A 327 27.25 -7.46 8.56
N GLN A 328 26.71 -6.53 7.79
CA GLN A 328 27.35 -5.29 7.37
C GLN A 328 27.04 -4.11 8.30
N GLY A 329 26.29 -4.34 9.39
CA GLY A 329 25.95 -3.32 10.38
C GLY A 329 24.62 -2.61 10.14
N TYR A 330 23.87 -2.99 9.10
CA TYR A 330 22.57 -2.42 8.80
C TYR A 330 21.44 -3.09 9.60
N LYS A 331 20.32 -2.39 9.75
CA LYS A 331 19.12 -2.95 10.39
C LYS A 331 18.06 -3.30 9.35
N VAL A 332 17.28 -4.32 9.65
CA VAL A 332 16.30 -4.94 8.74
C VAL A 332 14.94 -5.03 9.39
N ALA A 333 13.90 -4.60 8.69
CA ALA A 333 12.50 -4.86 9.02
C ALA A 333 11.93 -5.89 8.04
N LEU A 334 11.31 -6.97 8.55
CA LEU A 334 10.73 -8.02 7.72
C LEU A 334 9.25 -8.24 8.07
N PHE A 335 8.40 -8.22 7.06
CA PHE A 335 7.05 -8.76 7.07
C PHE A 335 7.02 -10.03 6.23
N SER A 336 6.42 -11.10 6.78
CA SER A 336 6.03 -12.26 5.99
C SER A 336 4.62 -12.70 6.39
N GLY A 337 3.71 -12.71 5.45
CA GLY A 337 2.33 -13.12 5.68
C GLY A 337 2.06 -14.61 5.46
N GLU A 338 3.07 -15.39 5.00
CA GLU A 338 2.91 -16.84 4.79
C GLU A 338 3.31 -17.69 6.00
N MET A 339 4.17 -17.16 6.85
CA MET A 339 4.72 -17.89 7.99
C MET A 339 4.53 -17.10 9.28
N THR A 340 4.35 -17.82 10.39
CA THR A 340 4.35 -17.19 11.72
C THR A 340 5.74 -16.64 12.06
N ALA A 341 5.79 -15.59 12.87
CA ALA A 341 7.04 -14.96 13.31
C ALA A 341 8.03 -15.98 13.91
N SER A 342 7.54 -16.98 14.65
CA SER A 342 8.35 -18.06 15.22
C SER A 342 9.05 -18.92 14.17
N ARG A 343 8.33 -19.29 13.09
CA ARG A 343 8.92 -20.08 11.97
C ARG A 343 9.92 -19.29 11.16
N ILE A 344 9.66 -17.99 10.99
CA ILE A 344 10.61 -17.07 10.32
C ILE A 344 11.87 -16.98 11.16
N ARG A 345 11.74 -16.76 12.48
CA ARG A 345 12.86 -16.70 13.42
C ARG A 345 13.70 -17.99 13.36
N GLU A 346 13.08 -19.16 13.41
CA GLU A 346 13.78 -20.44 13.28
C GLU A 346 14.58 -20.53 11.98
N SER A 347 13.96 -20.17 10.86
CA SER A 347 14.64 -20.16 9.55
C SER A 347 15.83 -19.21 9.50
N ILE A 348 15.67 -18.00 10.04
CA ILE A 348 16.72 -16.98 10.13
C ILE A 348 17.87 -17.46 11.00
N LEU A 349 17.58 -18.10 12.14
CA LEU A 349 18.60 -18.63 13.05
C LEU A 349 19.41 -19.74 12.39
N LEU A 350 18.77 -20.66 11.65
CA LEU A 350 19.49 -21.70 10.90
C LEU A 350 20.40 -21.10 9.82
N GLN A 351 19.91 -20.08 9.09
CA GLN A 351 20.72 -19.39 8.08
C GLN A 351 21.89 -18.61 8.72
N ALA A 352 21.63 -17.94 9.84
CA ALA A 352 22.65 -17.18 10.54
C ALA A 352 23.74 -18.07 11.15
N ALA A 353 23.37 -19.26 11.60
CA ALA A 353 24.29 -20.26 12.14
C ALA A 353 25.19 -20.83 11.02
N GLY A 354 24.63 -21.05 9.84
CA GLY A 354 25.34 -21.75 8.77
C GLY A 354 25.45 -23.26 9.03
N PRO A 355 26.00 -24.02 8.06
CA PRO A 355 25.99 -25.49 8.10
C PRO A 355 26.81 -26.11 9.25
N ASP A 356 27.79 -25.38 9.79
CA ASP A 356 28.72 -25.90 10.81
C ASP A 356 28.11 -25.90 12.22
N TYR A 357 27.09 -25.08 12.46
CA TYR A 357 26.45 -24.92 13.78
C TYR A 357 25.02 -25.46 13.86
N VAL A 358 24.64 -26.28 12.88
CA VAL A 358 23.36 -27.00 12.86
C VAL A 358 23.58 -28.50 13.02
N MET A 359 22.56 -29.21 13.52
CA MET A 359 22.55 -30.67 13.68
C MET A 359 21.15 -31.20 13.37
N PRO A 360 21.03 -32.51 13.07
CA PRO A 360 19.70 -33.13 12.98
C PRO A 360 18.92 -32.94 14.27
N ASP A 361 17.62 -32.64 14.17
CA ASP A 361 16.74 -32.51 15.32
C ASP A 361 16.58 -33.89 15.99
N PRO A 362 16.87 -34.04 17.29
CA PRO A 362 16.75 -35.31 18.00
C PRO A 362 15.33 -35.90 17.95
N LEU A 363 14.30 -35.06 17.87
CA LEU A 363 12.90 -35.50 17.84
C LEU A 363 12.41 -35.78 16.41
N ASN A 364 13.02 -35.15 15.41
CA ASN A 364 12.66 -35.33 14.01
C ASN A 364 13.90 -35.25 13.11
N PRO A 365 14.57 -36.38 12.83
CA PRO A 365 15.84 -36.40 12.07
C PRO A 365 15.77 -35.83 10.65
N ASN A 366 14.57 -35.61 10.11
CA ASN A 366 14.37 -34.93 8.82
C ASN A 366 14.45 -33.40 8.92
N HIS A 367 14.41 -32.87 10.12
CA HIS A 367 14.58 -31.46 10.44
C HIS A 367 15.99 -31.21 10.99
N PHE A 368 16.37 -29.94 11.01
CA PHE A 368 17.64 -29.50 11.58
C PHE A 368 17.37 -28.43 12.63
N CYS A 369 18.16 -28.44 13.68
CA CYS A 369 18.14 -27.46 14.75
C CYS A 369 19.55 -26.94 15.02
N LEU A 370 19.63 -25.88 15.82
CA LEU A 370 20.91 -25.31 16.24
C LEU A 370 21.63 -26.24 17.21
N LYS A 371 22.95 -26.29 17.15
CA LYS A 371 23.77 -26.90 18.20
C LYS A 371 23.55 -26.16 19.52
N PRO A 372 23.68 -26.83 20.67
CA PRO A 372 23.48 -26.22 22.00
C PRO A 372 24.32 -24.95 22.18
N GLY A 373 23.72 -23.91 22.77
CA GLY A 373 24.38 -22.64 23.09
C GLY A 373 24.55 -21.65 21.93
N ILE A 374 24.21 -22.03 20.68
CA ILE A 374 24.32 -21.15 19.51
C ILE A 374 23.17 -20.14 19.48
N GLU A 375 21.95 -20.54 19.85
CA GLU A 375 20.75 -19.70 19.78
C GLU A 375 20.92 -18.40 20.56
N ALA A 376 21.30 -18.47 21.83
CA ALA A 376 21.48 -17.29 22.67
C ALA A 376 22.54 -16.31 22.13
N LYS A 377 23.58 -16.83 21.46
CA LYS A 377 24.61 -16.00 20.82
C LYS A 377 24.06 -15.27 19.61
N LEU A 378 23.30 -15.95 18.76
CA LEU A 378 22.66 -15.34 17.60
C LEU A 378 21.58 -14.32 17.99
N ASP A 379 20.78 -14.63 19.03
CA ASP A 379 19.81 -13.68 19.57
C ASP A 379 20.46 -12.37 20.01
N ALA A 380 21.57 -12.45 20.74
CA ALA A 380 22.31 -11.26 21.15
C ALA A 380 22.86 -10.46 19.96
N MET A 381 23.20 -11.11 18.85
CA MET A 381 23.71 -10.45 17.64
C MET A 381 22.60 -9.84 16.76
N LEU A 382 21.42 -10.44 16.75
CA LEU A 382 20.30 -10.04 15.90
C LEU A 382 19.33 -9.08 16.59
N THR A 383 19.24 -9.11 17.93
CA THR A 383 18.35 -8.24 18.72
C THR A 383 18.64 -6.77 18.43
N GLY A 384 17.60 -5.99 18.16
CA GLY A 384 17.67 -4.58 17.80
C GLY A 384 18.19 -4.28 16.38
N LYS A 385 18.51 -5.35 15.60
CA LYS A 385 18.99 -5.21 14.22
C LYS A 385 18.08 -5.88 13.20
N PHE A 386 17.39 -6.97 13.57
CA PHE A 386 16.47 -7.68 12.72
C PHE A 386 15.10 -7.74 13.41
N ALA A 387 14.11 -7.05 12.85
CA ALA A 387 12.74 -7.06 13.37
C ALA A 387 11.83 -7.82 12.42
N ILE A 388 10.90 -8.58 13.00
CA ILE A 388 9.87 -9.34 12.29
C ILE A 388 8.52 -8.76 12.70
N TYR A 389 7.67 -8.48 11.71
CA TYR A 389 6.30 -8.03 11.94
C TYR A 389 5.49 -9.12 12.66
N ASP A 390 4.71 -8.71 13.65
CA ASP A 390 3.82 -9.60 14.37
C ASP A 390 2.48 -9.75 13.64
N ASN A 391 2.27 -10.92 13.02
CA ASN A 391 1.07 -11.21 12.24
C ASN A 391 -0.22 -11.32 13.08
N ASP A 392 -0.13 -11.41 14.40
CA ASP A 392 -1.30 -11.41 15.28
C ASP A 392 -2.09 -10.09 15.21
N PHE A 393 -1.45 -9.01 14.74
CA PHE A 393 -2.10 -7.73 14.44
C PHE A 393 -2.77 -7.67 13.05
N GLY A 394 -2.82 -8.79 12.32
CA GLY A 394 -3.40 -8.88 10.99
C GLY A 394 -2.43 -8.48 9.88
N THR A 395 -2.89 -8.63 8.64
CA THR A 395 -2.08 -8.45 7.42
C THR A 395 -2.61 -7.35 6.51
N ASP A 396 -3.43 -6.42 7.05
CA ASP A 396 -3.87 -5.23 6.30
C ASP A 396 -2.65 -4.48 5.75
N TRP A 397 -2.65 -4.22 4.45
CA TRP A 397 -1.49 -3.69 3.73
C TRP A 397 -1.06 -2.29 4.19
N GLU A 398 -2.01 -1.43 4.60
CA GLU A 398 -1.69 -0.09 5.08
C GLU A 398 -1.07 -0.16 6.47
N ILE A 399 -1.60 -1.02 7.35
CA ILE A 399 -1.07 -1.26 8.69
C ILE A 399 0.34 -1.83 8.59
N VAL A 400 0.54 -2.85 7.78
CA VAL A 400 1.85 -3.48 7.58
C VAL A 400 2.89 -2.45 7.08
N ILE A 401 2.56 -1.71 6.01
CA ILE A 401 3.51 -0.74 5.44
C ILE A 401 3.77 0.42 6.40
N SER A 402 2.75 0.92 7.10
CA SER A 402 2.96 2.00 8.09
C SER A 402 3.80 1.53 9.28
N THR A 403 3.57 0.31 9.78
CA THR A 403 4.37 -0.26 10.87
C THR A 403 5.84 -0.44 10.47
N ILE A 404 6.10 -0.95 9.26
CA ILE A 404 7.46 -1.05 8.71
C ILE A 404 8.08 0.36 8.59
N TYR A 405 7.34 1.32 8.04
CA TYR A 405 7.81 2.69 7.88
C TYR A 405 8.23 3.31 9.21
N ASP A 406 7.36 3.22 10.22
CA ASP A 406 7.61 3.77 11.55
C ASP A 406 8.82 3.10 12.23
N TRP A 407 8.91 1.77 12.14
CA TRP A 407 10.04 1.05 12.72
C TRP A 407 11.37 1.41 12.04
N VAL A 408 11.37 1.50 10.70
CA VAL A 408 12.54 1.91 9.91
C VAL A 408 12.99 3.31 10.31
N GLN A 409 12.05 4.25 10.42
CA GLN A 409 12.36 5.63 10.78
C GLN A 409 12.89 5.74 12.21
N GLN A 410 12.26 5.05 13.17
CA GLN A 410 12.64 5.11 14.59
C GLN A 410 13.99 4.43 14.86
N ASN A 411 14.33 3.39 14.14
CA ASN A 411 15.50 2.57 14.39
C ASN A 411 16.65 2.84 13.42
N GLY A 412 16.47 3.66 12.40
CA GLY A 412 17.48 3.90 11.37
C GLY A 412 17.81 2.65 10.55
N ALA A 413 16.78 1.87 10.19
CA ALA A 413 16.98 0.68 9.38
C ALA A 413 17.31 1.07 7.92
N SER A 414 18.06 0.20 7.23
CA SER A 414 18.46 0.40 5.84
C SER A 414 17.78 -0.57 4.86
N VAL A 415 17.08 -1.58 5.37
CA VAL A 415 16.41 -2.61 4.57
C VAL A 415 15.01 -2.86 5.08
N ALA A 416 14.05 -2.96 4.16
CA ALA A 416 12.72 -3.48 4.42
C ALA A 416 12.44 -4.68 3.49
N ILE A 417 11.86 -5.75 4.03
CA ILE A 417 11.47 -6.95 3.29
C ILE A 417 9.97 -7.14 3.45
N VAL A 418 9.26 -7.26 2.32
CA VAL A 418 7.81 -7.53 2.29
C VAL A 418 7.58 -8.84 1.53
N ASP A 419 7.28 -9.90 2.26
CA ASP A 419 7.08 -11.27 1.77
C ASP A 419 5.66 -11.75 2.19
N ASN A 420 4.69 -11.80 1.31
CA ASN A 420 4.65 -11.39 -0.08
C ASN A 420 3.38 -10.55 -0.36
N LEU A 421 3.27 -10.03 -1.58
CA LEU A 421 2.12 -9.25 -2.05
C LEU A 421 0.77 -9.97 -1.87
N MET A 422 0.74 -11.30 -2.04
CA MET A 422 -0.51 -12.08 -1.98
C MET A 422 -1.00 -12.34 -0.56
N ALA A 423 -0.12 -12.22 0.43
CA ALA A 423 -0.43 -12.42 1.84
C ALA A 423 -0.90 -11.13 2.53
N LEU A 424 -0.77 -9.99 1.87
CA LEU A 424 -1.35 -8.74 2.35
C LEU A 424 -2.87 -8.79 2.17
N ASP A 425 -3.60 -8.50 3.24
CA ASP A 425 -5.04 -8.34 3.17
C ASP A 425 -5.36 -7.04 2.44
N ILE A 426 -5.95 -7.20 1.29
CA ILE A 426 -6.33 -6.10 0.41
C ILE A 426 -7.85 -6.08 0.38
N GLN A 427 -8.44 -5.22 1.20
CA GLN A 427 -9.89 -4.99 1.13
C GLN A 427 -10.21 -4.30 -0.20
N LEU A 428 -10.65 -5.09 -1.16
CA LEU A 428 -10.82 -4.64 -2.55
C LEU A 428 -11.94 -3.62 -2.71
N GLY A 429 -12.96 -3.62 -1.84
CA GLY A 429 -14.13 -2.78 -2.06
C GLY A 429 -14.56 -2.83 -3.55
N ASN A 430 -14.60 -1.67 -4.19
CA ASN A 430 -14.84 -1.53 -5.63
C ASN A 430 -13.56 -1.39 -6.47
N VAL A 431 -12.38 -1.59 -5.88
CA VAL A 431 -11.08 -1.41 -6.56
C VAL A 431 -10.62 -2.74 -7.16
N ASP A 432 -10.10 -2.69 -8.39
CA ASP A 432 -9.51 -3.85 -9.03
C ASP A 432 -8.27 -4.32 -8.24
N LYS A 433 -8.15 -5.63 -8.03
CA LYS A 433 -7.01 -6.27 -7.37
C LYS A 433 -5.66 -5.81 -7.97
N TYR A 434 -5.58 -5.69 -9.27
CA TYR A 434 -4.35 -5.30 -9.97
C TYR A 434 -4.00 -3.83 -9.75
N GLU A 435 -5.00 -2.96 -9.66
CA GLU A 435 -4.79 -1.56 -9.32
C GLU A 435 -4.25 -1.41 -7.90
N MET A 436 -4.81 -2.15 -6.93
CA MET A 436 -4.33 -2.11 -5.57
C MET A 436 -2.88 -2.64 -5.46
N GLN A 437 -2.54 -3.69 -6.18
CA GLN A 437 -1.16 -4.19 -6.24
C GLN A 437 -0.19 -3.13 -6.78
N SER A 438 -0.62 -2.36 -7.79
CA SER A 438 0.17 -1.23 -8.32
C SER A 438 0.32 -0.10 -7.30
N ARG A 439 -0.71 0.20 -6.51
CA ARG A 439 -0.65 1.18 -5.41
C ARG A 439 0.34 0.77 -4.34
N ILE A 440 0.30 -0.49 -3.92
CA ILE A 440 1.23 -1.05 -2.93
C ILE A 440 2.67 -0.92 -3.43
N ALA A 441 2.95 -1.33 -4.68
CA ALA A 441 4.29 -1.22 -5.25
C ALA A 441 4.78 0.23 -5.34
N LYS A 442 3.92 1.16 -5.76
CA LYS A 442 4.24 2.60 -5.77
C LYS A 442 4.52 3.13 -4.36
N ARG A 443 3.75 2.70 -3.37
CA ARG A 443 3.95 3.09 -1.97
C ARG A 443 5.28 2.60 -1.43
N LEU A 444 5.64 1.33 -1.69
CA LEU A 444 6.92 0.74 -1.31
C LEU A 444 8.11 1.41 -2.01
N SER A 445 8.00 1.69 -3.32
CA SER A 445 9.02 2.44 -4.07
C SER A 445 9.20 3.87 -3.54
N THR A 446 8.10 4.53 -3.15
CA THR A 446 8.16 5.86 -2.52
C THR A 446 8.83 5.78 -1.15
N MET A 447 8.49 4.78 -0.34
CA MET A 447 9.12 4.54 0.97
C MET A 447 10.64 4.36 0.83
N ALA A 448 11.08 3.55 -0.14
CA ALA A 448 12.51 3.35 -0.43
C ALA A 448 13.23 4.69 -0.66
N LYS A 449 12.68 5.52 -1.54
CA LYS A 449 13.27 6.82 -1.92
C LYS A 449 13.25 7.83 -0.76
N THR A 450 12.13 7.90 -0.03
CA THR A 450 11.95 8.86 1.06
C THR A 450 12.83 8.55 2.25
N LEU A 451 12.88 7.30 2.68
CA LEU A 451 13.66 6.85 3.83
C LEU A 451 15.12 6.51 3.46
N LYS A 452 15.47 6.55 2.16
CA LYS A 452 16.79 6.15 1.65
C LYS A 452 17.19 4.75 2.12
N ILE A 453 16.27 3.79 1.94
CA ILE A 453 16.45 2.38 2.29
C ILE A 453 16.35 1.52 1.04
N HIS A 454 16.79 0.26 1.10
CA HIS A 454 16.48 -0.71 0.07
C HIS A 454 15.23 -1.52 0.46
N VAL A 455 14.28 -1.67 -0.47
CA VAL A 455 13.07 -2.46 -0.26
C VAL A 455 13.13 -3.72 -1.12
N HIS A 456 13.08 -4.89 -0.48
CA HIS A 456 12.87 -6.17 -1.15
C HIS A 456 11.39 -6.53 -1.08
N PHE A 457 10.77 -6.72 -2.24
CA PHE A 457 9.35 -7.04 -2.36
C PHE A 457 9.16 -8.35 -3.11
N ILE A 458 8.54 -9.33 -2.46
CA ILE A 458 8.29 -10.65 -3.03
C ILE A 458 6.90 -10.69 -3.66
N CYS A 459 6.84 -11.13 -4.92
CA CYS A 459 5.61 -11.27 -5.68
C CYS A 459 5.53 -12.65 -6.32
N HIS A 460 4.37 -13.31 -6.23
CA HIS A 460 4.16 -14.56 -6.94
C HIS A 460 3.97 -14.33 -8.44
N PRO A 461 4.32 -15.29 -9.29
CA PRO A 461 3.99 -15.25 -10.71
C PRO A 461 2.48 -15.50 -10.90
N ARG A 462 1.95 -15.09 -12.05
CA ARG A 462 0.67 -15.58 -12.53
C ARG A 462 0.77 -17.09 -12.74
N LYS A 463 -0.35 -17.80 -12.64
CA LYS A 463 -0.37 -19.24 -12.93
C LYS A 463 0.08 -19.44 -14.38
N THR A 464 1.27 -19.94 -14.57
CA THR A 464 1.79 -20.34 -15.87
C THR A 464 2.51 -21.67 -15.73
N GLU A 465 2.37 -22.53 -16.72
CA GLU A 465 3.11 -23.77 -16.84
C GLU A 465 4.41 -23.58 -17.65
N ALA A 466 4.64 -22.38 -18.16
CA ALA A 466 5.79 -22.04 -18.99
C ALA A 466 7.01 -21.61 -18.17
N PHE A 467 8.17 -21.50 -18.82
CA PHE A 467 9.36 -20.87 -18.25
C PHE A 467 9.04 -19.41 -17.91
N LEU A 468 9.14 -19.04 -16.62
CA LEU A 468 8.69 -17.76 -16.11
C LEU A 468 9.53 -16.59 -16.66
N ARG A 469 8.85 -15.57 -17.15
CA ARG A 469 9.45 -14.34 -17.67
C ARG A 469 8.92 -13.13 -16.89
N LYS A 470 9.52 -11.96 -17.13
CA LYS A 470 9.12 -10.70 -16.46
C LYS A 470 7.61 -10.42 -16.57
N GLY A 471 7.00 -10.75 -17.73
CA GLY A 471 5.55 -10.58 -17.94
C GLY A 471 4.66 -11.54 -17.14
N ASP A 472 5.24 -12.62 -16.56
CA ASP A 472 4.51 -13.61 -15.78
C ASP A 472 4.41 -13.24 -14.30
N ILE A 473 5.05 -12.15 -13.86
CA ILE A 473 4.94 -11.65 -12.49
C ILE A 473 3.50 -11.22 -12.24
N SER A 474 2.91 -11.68 -11.14
CA SER A 474 1.54 -11.33 -10.76
C SER A 474 1.42 -9.82 -10.55
N GLY A 475 0.34 -9.25 -11.08
CA GLY A 475 0.11 -7.81 -11.06
C GLY A 475 0.11 -7.21 -12.47
N THR A 476 0.13 -5.89 -12.55
CA THR A 476 0.24 -5.15 -13.80
C THR A 476 1.71 -4.97 -14.21
N ALA A 477 1.96 -4.59 -15.46
CA ALA A 477 3.28 -4.13 -15.90
C ALA A 477 3.82 -2.98 -15.02
N ASP A 478 2.92 -2.19 -14.41
CA ASP A 478 3.25 -1.09 -13.50
C ASP A 478 4.04 -1.54 -12.27
N LEU A 479 3.78 -2.77 -11.77
CA LEU A 479 4.49 -3.34 -10.63
C LEU A 479 5.98 -3.47 -10.95
N THR A 480 6.33 -4.08 -12.08
CA THR A 480 7.72 -4.21 -12.53
C THR A 480 8.32 -2.89 -13.01
N ASN A 481 7.50 -1.95 -13.47
CA ASN A 481 7.93 -0.60 -13.85
C ASN A 481 8.32 0.24 -12.63
N ALA A 482 7.60 0.08 -11.50
CA ALA A 482 7.91 0.77 -10.24
C ALA A 482 9.22 0.30 -9.59
N ALA A 483 9.68 -0.93 -9.88
CA ALA A 483 10.91 -1.48 -9.34
C ALA A 483 12.15 -1.01 -10.09
N ASP A 484 13.27 -0.91 -9.38
CA ASP A 484 14.58 -0.62 -9.94
C ASP A 484 15.27 -1.93 -10.38
N ASN A 485 15.07 -3.00 -9.62
CA ASN A 485 15.57 -4.33 -9.93
C ASN A 485 14.43 -5.35 -9.98
N VAL A 486 14.51 -6.33 -10.87
CA VAL A 486 13.56 -7.45 -10.97
C VAL A 486 14.34 -8.74 -11.13
N PHE A 487 14.09 -9.67 -10.22
CA PHE A 487 14.73 -10.98 -10.18
C PHE A 487 13.69 -12.09 -10.29
N MET A 488 14.03 -13.15 -11.04
CA MET A 488 13.26 -14.38 -11.09
C MET A 488 14.07 -15.52 -10.47
N VAL A 489 13.52 -16.14 -9.43
CA VAL A 489 14.13 -17.27 -8.74
C VAL A 489 13.53 -18.56 -9.27
N HIS A 490 14.36 -19.37 -9.90
CA HIS A 490 13.99 -20.68 -10.44
C HIS A 490 14.52 -21.79 -9.56
N ARG A 491 13.71 -22.81 -9.32
CA ARG A 491 14.19 -24.09 -8.79
C ARG A 491 14.65 -24.95 -9.95
N VAL A 492 15.87 -25.49 -9.87
CA VAL A 492 16.40 -26.39 -10.89
C VAL A 492 15.81 -27.79 -10.69
N ASN A 493 14.96 -28.18 -11.62
CA ASN A 493 14.36 -29.51 -11.71
C ASN A 493 14.29 -29.94 -13.17
N ALA A 494 13.79 -31.15 -13.45
CA ALA A 494 13.72 -31.68 -14.82
C ALA A 494 12.91 -30.79 -15.77
N ASP A 495 11.79 -30.24 -15.29
CA ASP A 495 10.95 -29.34 -16.08
C ASP A 495 11.66 -28.01 -16.40
N PHE A 496 12.32 -27.41 -15.41
CA PHE A 496 13.16 -26.23 -15.63
C PHE A 496 14.28 -26.55 -16.66
N MET A 497 14.99 -27.65 -16.50
CA MET A 497 16.09 -28.01 -17.40
C MET A 497 15.65 -28.25 -18.85
N MET A 498 14.46 -28.81 -19.06
CA MET A 498 13.89 -29.01 -20.37
C MET A 498 13.55 -27.69 -21.07
N ARG A 499 12.88 -26.78 -20.34
CA ARG A 499 12.40 -25.49 -20.88
C ARG A 499 13.53 -24.46 -21.00
N TYR A 500 14.44 -24.45 -20.05
CA TYR A 500 15.57 -23.55 -20.00
C TYR A 500 16.50 -23.72 -21.23
N ARG A 501 16.81 -24.94 -21.68
CA ARG A 501 17.67 -25.18 -22.82
C ARG A 501 17.19 -24.58 -24.13
N SER A 502 15.86 -24.42 -24.28
CA SER A 502 15.29 -23.78 -25.46
C SER A 502 15.50 -22.26 -25.48
N VAL A 503 15.64 -21.61 -24.30
CA VAL A 503 15.80 -20.16 -24.16
C VAL A 503 17.28 -19.78 -24.07
N TYR A 504 18.09 -20.57 -23.35
CA TYR A 504 19.51 -20.32 -23.09
C TYR A 504 20.39 -21.54 -23.47
N PRO A 505 20.51 -21.85 -24.76
CA PRO A 505 21.17 -23.07 -25.20
C PRO A 505 22.68 -23.16 -24.87
N LYS A 506 23.32 -22.02 -24.60
CA LYS A 506 24.75 -21.92 -24.30
C LYS A 506 25.09 -21.97 -22.81
N LEU A 507 24.09 -21.85 -21.92
CA LEU A 507 24.33 -21.86 -20.48
C LEU A 507 24.28 -23.29 -19.94
N GLU A 508 25.38 -23.77 -19.40
CA GLU A 508 25.47 -25.08 -18.74
C GLU A 508 25.10 -24.96 -17.26
N ILE A 509 24.15 -25.78 -16.80
CA ILE A 509 23.79 -25.92 -15.39
C ILE A 509 24.18 -27.31 -14.93
N GLN A 510 25.03 -27.37 -13.90
CA GLN A 510 25.51 -28.61 -13.31
C GLN A 510 24.36 -29.26 -12.50
N PRO A 511 24.38 -30.61 -12.34
CA PRO A 511 23.30 -31.35 -11.66
C PRO A 511 23.09 -30.98 -10.18
N ASP A 512 24.09 -30.42 -9.53
CA ASP A 512 24.10 -30.03 -8.13
C ASP A 512 23.66 -28.57 -7.87
N VAL A 513 23.41 -27.81 -8.94
CA VAL A 513 22.79 -26.46 -8.83
C VAL A 513 21.34 -26.63 -8.42
N GLY A 514 20.98 -26.12 -7.25
CA GLY A 514 19.62 -26.24 -6.71
C GLY A 514 18.67 -25.15 -7.22
N ASN A 515 19.20 -23.94 -7.40
CA ASN A 515 18.41 -22.77 -7.79
C ASN A 515 19.20 -21.89 -8.79
N VAL A 516 18.47 -21.06 -9.52
CA VAL A 516 19.03 -20.04 -10.39
C VAL A 516 18.31 -18.72 -10.14
N VAL A 517 19.04 -17.62 -10.02
CA VAL A 517 18.49 -16.26 -10.03
C VAL A 517 18.75 -15.65 -11.40
N GLU A 518 17.69 -15.29 -12.10
CA GLU A 518 17.74 -14.56 -13.36
C GLU A 518 17.51 -13.07 -13.10
N ILE A 519 18.41 -12.23 -13.60
CA ILE A 519 18.31 -10.77 -13.53
C ILE A 519 17.48 -10.31 -14.71
N MET A 520 16.21 -9.91 -14.48
CA MET A 520 15.29 -9.48 -15.53
C MET A 520 15.27 -7.97 -15.73
N LYS A 521 15.75 -7.23 -14.73
CA LYS A 521 15.91 -5.78 -14.79
C LYS A 521 16.92 -5.35 -13.73
N ASN A 522 17.83 -4.50 -14.08
CA ASN A 522 18.64 -3.70 -13.19
C ASN A 522 18.74 -2.31 -13.80
N ARG A 523 18.20 -1.28 -13.12
CA ARG A 523 18.10 0.08 -13.67
C ARG A 523 19.44 0.82 -13.63
N ASP A 524 20.24 0.58 -12.61
CA ASP A 524 21.49 1.33 -12.39
C ASP A 524 22.56 0.95 -13.43
N LEU A 525 22.79 -0.34 -13.64
CA LEU A 525 23.84 -0.84 -14.56
C LEU A 525 23.31 -1.36 -15.90
N GLY A 526 21.99 -1.39 -16.09
CA GLY A 526 21.36 -1.89 -17.33
C GLY A 526 21.52 -3.40 -17.55
N VAL A 527 21.88 -4.17 -16.52
CA VAL A 527 22.07 -5.63 -16.62
C VAL A 527 20.73 -6.33 -16.74
N VAL A 528 20.62 -7.20 -17.74
CA VAL A 528 19.44 -8.04 -17.99
C VAL A 528 19.88 -9.40 -18.55
N ASP A 529 18.99 -10.40 -18.43
CA ASP A 529 19.17 -11.76 -18.99
C ASP A 529 20.43 -12.49 -18.47
N GLU A 530 20.92 -12.11 -17.31
CA GLU A 530 22.04 -12.79 -16.63
C GLU A 530 21.52 -13.76 -15.57
N MET A 531 22.19 -14.92 -15.46
CA MET A 531 21.81 -15.98 -14.54
C MET A 531 22.89 -16.26 -13.51
N ILE A 532 22.49 -16.30 -12.25
CA ILE A 532 23.34 -16.64 -11.11
C ILE A 532 22.95 -18.03 -10.62
N LYS A 533 23.88 -18.97 -10.64
CA LYS A 533 23.70 -20.33 -10.15
C LYS A 533 23.84 -20.36 -8.64
N LEU A 534 22.95 -21.08 -7.95
CA LEU A 534 22.96 -21.20 -6.50
C LEU A 534 22.93 -22.64 -6.04
N TYR A 535 23.75 -22.95 -5.05
CA TYR A 535 23.84 -24.23 -4.37
C TYR A 535 23.11 -24.12 -3.03
N PHE A 536 22.13 -24.97 -2.81
CA PHE A 536 21.30 -24.94 -1.60
C PHE A 536 21.76 -25.95 -0.55
N ASP A 537 22.15 -25.48 0.63
CA ASP A 537 22.38 -26.34 1.79
C ASP A 537 21.08 -26.52 2.58
N ARG A 538 20.57 -27.75 2.59
CA ARG A 538 19.30 -28.09 3.24
C ARG A 538 19.36 -27.95 4.77
N ARG A 539 20.52 -28.14 5.40
CA ARG A 539 20.71 -28.17 6.85
C ARG A 539 20.55 -26.76 7.43
N SER A 540 21.27 -25.81 6.87
CA SER A 540 21.25 -24.41 7.29
C SER A 540 20.26 -23.54 6.50
N ARG A 541 19.61 -24.11 5.48
CA ARG A 541 18.72 -23.35 4.55
C ARG A 541 19.44 -22.18 3.87
N THR A 542 20.75 -22.28 3.66
CA THR A 542 21.53 -21.24 2.97
C THR A 542 21.69 -21.52 1.49
N MET A 543 21.82 -20.47 0.71
CA MET A 543 22.16 -20.52 -0.71
C MET A 543 23.53 -19.85 -0.92
N SER A 544 24.39 -20.47 -1.72
CA SER A 544 25.69 -19.93 -2.08
C SER A 544 25.90 -19.97 -3.59
N ASP A 545 26.63 -19.01 -4.12
CA ASP A 545 27.02 -18.98 -5.53
C ASP A 545 28.34 -19.72 -5.81
N VAL A 546 29.00 -20.17 -4.75
CA VAL A 546 30.16 -21.03 -4.81
C VAL A 546 29.86 -22.33 -4.06
N LYS A 547 30.06 -23.46 -4.73
CA LYS A 547 29.77 -24.78 -4.15
C LYS A 547 30.59 -25.03 -2.89
N GLY A 548 29.89 -25.44 -1.82
CA GLY A 548 30.51 -25.78 -0.54
C GLY A 548 31.01 -24.59 0.28
N LEU A 549 30.79 -23.36 -0.19
CA LEU A 549 31.19 -22.15 0.52
C LEU A 549 29.94 -21.35 0.92
N PRO A 550 29.40 -21.57 2.14
CA PRO A 550 28.23 -20.85 2.60
C PRO A 550 28.54 -19.34 2.77
N PRO A 551 27.52 -18.48 2.73
CA PRO A 551 27.69 -17.06 2.99
C PRO A 551 28.33 -16.82 4.36
N GLN A 552 29.44 -16.07 4.37
CA GLN A 552 30.14 -15.73 5.60
C GLN A 552 29.51 -14.49 6.24
N HIS A 553 29.16 -14.57 7.53
CA HIS A 553 28.66 -13.45 8.31
C HIS A 553 29.76 -12.90 9.24
N ALA A 554 29.68 -11.62 9.56
CA ALA A 554 30.67 -10.96 10.43
C ALA A 554 30.74 -11.55 11.86
N TRP A 555 29.76 -12.35 12.26
CA TRP A 555 29.73 -13.04 13.54
C TRP A 555 30.25 -14.47 13.50
N SER A 556 30.53 -15.05 12.34
CA SER A 556 31.02 -16.43 12.23
C SER A 556 32.30 -16.64 13.03
N GLU A 557 33.28 -15.78 12.85
CA GLU A 557 34.55 -15.79 13.62
C GLU A 557 34.33 -15.57 15.12
N LYS A 558 33.37 -14.69 15.49
CA LYS A 558 33.03 -14.44 16.90
C LYS A 558 32.39 -15.65 17.56
N ILE A 559 31.58 -16.40 16.85
CA ILE A 559 30.99 -17.65 17.36
C ILE A 559 32.12 -18.65 17.65
N GLU A 560 33.09 -18.82 16.75
CA GLU A 560 34.25 -19.68 16.97
C GLU A 560 35.07 -19.25 18.18
N GLN A 561 35.39 -17.96 18.31
CA GLN A 561 36.11 -17.43 19.49
C GLN A 561 35.36 -17.67 20.80
N MET A 562 34.04 -17.39 20.82
CA MET A 562 33.21 -17.62 22.02
C MET A 562 33.07 -19.11 22.38
N LEU A 563 33.11 -20.01 21.40
CA LEU A 563 33.16 -21.45 21.64
C LEU A 563 34.50 -21.88 22.21
N MET A 564 35.62 -21.37 21.65
CA MET A 564 36.97 -21.61 22.15
C MET A 564 37.14 -21.11 23.60
N GLU A 565 36.68 -19.90 23.92
CA GLU A 565 36.70 -19.36 25.28
C GLU A 565 35.86 -20.21 26.26
N GLY A 566 34.69 -20.72 25.81
CA GLY A 566 33.85 -21.63 26.59
C GLY A 566 34.56 -22.96 26.88
N PHE A 567 35.26 -23.52 25.91
CA PHE A 567 36.07 -24.72 26.08
C PHE A 567 37.25 -24.49 27.05
N THR A 568 37.91 -23.35 26.99
CA THR A 568 39.03 -23.01 27.88
C THR A 568 38.53 -22.85 29.32
N ARG A 569 37.35 -22.29 29.56
CA ARG A 569 36.75 -22.18 30.90
C ARG A 569 36.31 -23.52 31.49
N VAL A 570 35.77 -24.42 30.67
CA VAL A 570 35.38 -25.76 31.14
C VAL A 570 36.60 -26.62 31.46
N ASN A 571 37.71 -26.44 30.75
CA ASN A 571 38.96 -27.15 31.03
C ASN A 571 39.77 -26.54 32.22
N GLN A 572 39.44 -25.33 32.68
CA GLN A 572 40.02 -24.70 33.87
C GLN A 572 39.15 -24.83 35.12
N GLY A 573 37.90 -25.27 34.97
CA GLY A 573 37.01 -25.60 36.10
C GLY A 573 37.26 -27.05 36.54
N GLU A 574 37.62 -27.23 37.79
CA GLU A 574 37.76 -28.57 38.41
C GLU A 574 36.56 -29.45 38.09
N LEU A 575 36.82 -30.63 37.51
CA LEU A 575 35.79 -31.67 37.33
C LEU A 575 35.20 -31.97 38.72
N PRO A 576 33.88 -32.07 38.88
CA PRO A 576 33.25 -32.49 40.12
C PRO A 576 33.86 -33.82 40.56
N MET A 577 34.10 -33.96 41.88
CA MET A 577 34.75 -35.15 42.47
C MET A 577 34.03 -36.46 42.17
N GLU A 578 32.79 -36.43 41.72
CA GLU A 578 31.96 -37.60 41.35
C GLU A 578 32.33 -38.21 39.99
N TRP A 579 33.27 -37.63 39.26
CA TRP A 579 33.74 -38.10 37.94
C TRP A 579 35.24 -38.43 37.90
N ARG A 580 35.86 -38.59 39.07
CA ARG A 580 37.23 -39.10 39.20
C ARG A 580 37.28 -40.58 39.47
#